data_3baed45fd62e1e5ddcf1ab5f81e9fd88
#
_entry.id   3baed45fd62e1e5ddcf1ab5f81e9fd88
#
_cell.length_a   1.000
_cell.length_b   1.000
_cell.length_c   1.000
_cell.angle_alpha   90.00
_cell.angle_beta   90.00
_cell.angle_gamma   90.00
#
_symmetry.space_group_name_H-M   'P 1'
#
loop_
_entity.id
_entity.type
_entity.pdbx_description
1 polymer ?
#
loop_
_entity_poly.entity_id
_entity_poly.type
_entity_poly.pdbx_seq_one_letter_code
_entity_poly.pdbx_strand_id
1 'polypeptide(L)'
;FMQRYKERYIDHYQIDLKGKSLFDYFVYNNPDVLYTRRDNGGYFIVSDHGIAVAEFSDERRLMTHVTFLGDDELTLRKQLIYDEEIKIYKGVLELKRLKLRKGQDDIITIWNIAKKHHAGFEMVKRWYKWNGVEVPEDYLHQCIEVIEKYHVQSLEKLVELMS
;
A
#
# COMPACT_ATOMS: atom_id res chain seq x y z
N PHE A 1 8.96 -16.72 -9.15
CA PHE A 1 9.06 -15.59 -8.20
C PHE A 1 10.42 -15.55 -7.50
N MET A 2 10.77 -16.57 -6.73
CA MET A 2 12.01 -16.58 -5.91
C MET A 2 13.28 -16.35 -6.73
N GLN A 3 13.39 -16.90 -7.94
CA GLN A 3 14.52 -16.65 -8.82
C GLN A 3 14.66 -15.16 -9.16
N ARG A 4 13.56 -14.49 -9.55
CA ARG A 4 13.55 -13.05 -9.86
C ARG A 4 13.78 -12.18 -8.64
N TYR A 5 13.26 -12.58 -7.49
CA TYR A 5 13.54 -11.92 -6.22
C TYR A 5 15.04 -11.99 -5.88
N LYS A 6 15.66 -13.18 -6.07
CA LYS A 6 17.10 -13.33 -5.89
C LYS A 6 17.89 -12.37 -6.78
N GLU A 7 17.64 -12.41 -8.09
CA GLU A 7 18.36 -11.62 -9.09
C GLU A 7 18.19 -10.10 -8.85
N ARG A 8 16.96 -9.65 -8.59
CA ARG A 8 16.60 -8.23 -8.56
C ARG A 8 16.69 -7.57 -7.20
N TYR A 9 16.82 -8.34 -6.14
CA TYR A 9 16.94 -7.81 -4.80
C TYR A 9 18.19 -8.34 -4.09
N ILE A 10 18.31 -9.64 -3.90
CA ILE A 10 19.40 -10.22 -3.12
C ILE A 10 20.76 -9.98 -3.79
N ASP A 11 20.89 -10.34 -5.05
CA ASP A 11 22.14 -10.21 -5.80
C ASP A 11 22.43 -8.72 -6.11
N HIS A 12 21.40 -7.94 -6.45
CA HIS A 12 21.53 -6.51 -6.74
C HIS A 12 22.07 -5.71 -5.54
N TYR A 13 21.51 -5.93 -4.35
CA TYR A 13 21.97 -5.27 -3.12
C TYR A 13 23.05 -6.04 -2.36
N GLN A 14 23.58 -7.15 -2.92
CA GLN A 14 24.62 -7.99 -2.33
C GLN A 14 24.28 -8.44 -0.89
N ILE A 15 23.03 -8.89 -0.69
CA ILE A 15 22.50 -9.22 0.63
C ILE A 15 23.00 -10.58 1.10
N ASP A 16 23.57 -10.61 2.31
CA ASP A 16 23.87 -11.86 2.99
C ASP A 16 22.62 -12.45 3.64
N LEU A 17 22.23 -13.63 3.23
CA LEU A 17 21.05 -14.34 3.75
C LEU A 17 21.27 -14.90 5.18
N LYS A 18 22.49 -14.84 5.71
CA LYS A 18 22.85 -15.33 7.06
C LYS A 18 22.38 -16.76 7.32
N GLY A 19 22.55 -17.63 6.33
CA GLY A 19 22.18 -19.03 6.40
C GLY A 19 20.68 -19.34 6.26
N LYS A 20 19.83 -18.35 6.02
CA LYS A 20 18.41 -18.57 5.75
C LYS A 20 18.18 -19.00 4.31
N SER A 21 17.11 -19.75 4.08
CA SER A 21 16.61 -19.94 2.72
C SER A 21 16.14 -18.61 2.14
N LEU A 22 16.10 -18.51 0.82
CA LEU A 22 15.63 -17.32 0.13
C LEU A 22 14.16 -16.98 0.50
N PHE A 23 13.33 -18.02 0.65
CA PHE A 23 11.94 -17.87 1.07
C PHE A 23 11.81 -17.38 2.50
N ASP A 24 12.53 -17.99 3.45
CA ASP A 24 12.52 -17.57 4.86
C ASP A 24 13.02 -16.15 5.02
N TYR A 25 14.06 -15.77 4.27
CA TYR A 25 14.56 -14.41 4.27
C TYR A 25 13.50 -13.42 3.79
N PHE A 26 12.81 -13.72 2.67
CA PHE A 26 11.74 -12.88 2.16
C PHE A 26 10.61 -12.71 3.16
N VAL A 27 10.07 -13.80 3.69
CA VAL A 27 8.95 -13.78 4.65
C VAL A 27 9.32 -13.04 5.93
N TYR A 28 10.50 -13.30 6.47
CA TYR A 28 10.96 -12.67 7.72
C TYR A 28 11.10 -11.15 7.59
N ASN A 29 11.59 -10.67 6.44
CA ASN A 29 11.85 -9.25 6.22
C ASN A 29 10.65 -8.49 5.60
N ASN A 30 9.60 -9.19 5.21
CA ASN A 30 8.37 -8.59 4.69
C ASN A 30 7.15 -9.12 5.48
N PRO A 31 7.07 -8.83 6.80
CA PRO A 31 5.99 -9.33 7.65
C PRO A 31 4.63 -8.75 7.29
N ASP A 32 4.63 -7.56 6.70
CA ASP A 32 3.45 -6.87 6.21
C ASP A 32 3.50 -6.78 4.69
N VAL A 33 2.44 -7.18 4.03
CA VAL A 33 2.29 -7.02 2.58
C VAL A 33 0.92 -6.42 2.26
N LEU A 34 0.88 -5.69 1.17
CA LEU A 34 -0.34 -5.07 0.68
C LEU A 34 -0.73 -5.65 -0.66
N TYR A 35 -1.96 -6.12 -0.76
CA TYR A 35 -2.51 -6.67 -2.00
C TYR A 35 -3.32 -5.61 -2.73
N THR A 36 -3.00 -5.37 -3.99
CA THR A 36 -3.77 -4.48 -4.86
C THR A 36 -4.19 -5.22 -6.12
N ARG A 37 -5.49 -5.24 -6.41
CA ARG A 37 -6.01 -5.84 -7.64
C ARG A 37 -5.65 -4.97 -8.84
N ARG A 38 -5.17 -5.61 -9.91
CA ARG A 38 -4.88 -4.99 -11.18
C ARG A 38 -6.12 -5.00 -12.09
N ASP A 39 -6.17 -4.10 -13.05
CA ASP A 39 -7.26 -4.02 -14.03
C ASP A 39 -7.43 -5.30 -14.86
N ASN A 40 -6.34 -6.04 -15.08
CA ASN A 40 -6.34 -7.30 -15.82
C ASN A 40 -6.70 -8.54 -14.96
N GLY A 41 -7.16 -8.34 -13.72
CA GLY A 41 -7.56 -9.41 -12.81
C GLY A 41 -6.44 -10.03 -11.99
N GLY A 42 -5.17 -9.67 -12.23
CA GLY A 42 -4.04 -10.06 -11.38
C GLY A 42 -3.91 -9.17 -10.13
N TYR A 43 -2.83 -9.38 -9.38
CA TYR A 43 -2.53 -8.63 -8.16
C TYR A 43 -1.12 -8.09 -8.18
N PHE A 44 -0.94 -6.92 -7.57
CA PHE A 44 0.33 -6.49 -7.02
C PHE A 44 0.37 -6.85 -5.53
N ILE A 45 1.52 -7.36 -5.09
CA ILE A 45 1.82 -7.60 -3.70
C ILE A 45 2.98 -6.68 -3.36
N VAL A 46 2.67 -5.61 -2.65
CA VAL A 46 3.66 -4.60 -2.26
C VAL A 46 4.25 -4.96 -0.92
N SER A 47 5.56 -4.93 -0.83
CA SER A 47 6.34 -5.26 0.36
C SER A 47 7.49 -4.26 0.55
N ASP A 48 8.20 -4.34 1.67
CA ASP A 48 9.37 -3.49 1.93
C ASP A 48 10.48 -3.69 0.89
N HIS A 49 10.59 -4.88 0.30
CA HIS A 49 11.62 -5.19 -0.70
C HIS A 49 11.23 -4.86 -2.13
N GLY A 50 9.96 -4.53 -2.39
CA GLY A 50 9.45 -4.21 -3.72
C GLY A 50 8.10 -4.83 -4.01
N ILE A 51 7.78 -4.97 -5.29
CA ILE A 51 6.47 -5.42 -5.75
C ILE A 51 6.57 -6.78 -6.42
N ALA A 52 5.79 -7.75 -5.93
CA ALA A 52 5.53 -8.99 -6.63
C ALA A 52 4.28 -8.86 -7.49
N VAL A 53 4.30 -9.50 -8.65
CA VAL A 53 3.11 -9.72 -9.50
C VAL A 53 2.57 -11.10 -9.21
N ALA A 54 1.28 -11.20 -8.96
CA ALA A 54 0.62 -12.46 -8.67
C ALA A 54 -0.67 -12.63 -9.48
N GLU A 55 -1.05 -13.88 -9.67
CA GLU A 55 -2.31 -14.30 -10.29
C GLU A 55 -3.07 -15.17 -9.30
N PHE A 56 -4.39 -15.01 -9.25
CA PHE A 56 -5.27 -15.83 -8.43
C PHE A 56 -6.03 -16.82 -9.31
N SER A 57 -5.98 -18.08 -8.93
CA SER A 57 -6.79 -19.13 -9.55
C SER A 57 -7.99 -19.43 -8.69
N ASP A 58 -9.19 -19.10 -9.17
CA ASP A 58 -10.45 -19.39 -8.47
C ASP A 58 -10.69 -20.90 -8.30
N GLU A 59 -10.32 -21.70 -9.30
CA GLU A 59 -10.46 -23.16 -9.27
C GLU A 59 -9.64 -23.79 -8.14
N ARG A 60 -8.41 -23.30 -7.96
CA ARG A 60 -7.45 -23.84 -6.98
C ARG A 60 -7.48 -23.09 -5.65
N ARG A 61 -8.17 -21.94 -5.57
CA ARG A 61 -8.13 -21.00 -4.45
C ARG A 61 -6.69 -20.66 -4.03
N LEU A 62 -5.83 -20.49 -5.03
CA LEU A 62 -4.39 -20.32 -4.85
C LEU A 62 -3.91 -19.06 -5.53
N MET A 63 -3.11 -18.27 -4.81
CA MET A 63 -2.41 -17.14 -5.37
C MET A 63 -1.00 -17.58 -5.79
N THR A 64 -0.68 -17.42 -7.06
CA THR A 64 0.64 -17.74 -7.60
C THR A 64 1.42 -16.48 -7.84
N HIS A 65 2.57 -16.33 -7.18
CA HIS A 65 3.51 -15.26 -7.48
C HIS A 65 4.22 -15.54 -8.80
N VAL A 66 4.01 -14.68 -9.79
CA VAL A 66 4.54 -14.85 -11.14
C VAL A 66 5.95 -14.28 -11.25
N THR A 67 6.15 -13.04 -10.80
CA THR A 67 7.45 -12.37 -10.88
C THR A 67 7.63 -11.36 -9.76
N PHE A 68 8.86 -10.90 -9.60
CA PHE A 68 9.24 -9.80 -8.72
C PHE A 68 9.73 -8.63 -9.56
N LEU A 69 9.29 -7.41 -9.23
CA LEU A 69 9.72 -6.17 -9.86
C LEU A 69 10.69 -5.46 -8.91
N GLY A 70 11.96 -5.43 -9.28
CA GLY A 70 12.94 -4.54 -8.68
C GLY A 70 12.78 -3.12 -9.22
N ASP A 71 13.39 -2.16 -8.57
CA ASP A 71 13.34 -0.74 -8.93
C ASP A 71 14.22 -0.37 -10.15
N ASP A 72 15.17 -1.20 -10.53
CA ASP A 72 16.23 -0.93 -11.50
C ASP A 72 15.95 -1.32 -12.97
N GLU A 73 14.93 -2.15 -13.22
CA GLU A 73 14.62 -2.66 -14.57
C GLU A 73 13.22 -2.28 -15.08
N LEU A 74 12.64 -1.22 -14.55
CA LEU A 74 11.28 -0.84 -14.88
C LEU A 74 11.24 0.11 -16.08
N THR A 75 10.34 -0.14 -17.03
CA THR A 75 9.97 0.89 -18.01
C THR A 75 9.39 2.09 -17.28
N LEU A 76 9.47 3.29 -17.86
CA LEU A 76 8.96 4.52 -17.23
C LEU A 76 7.54 4.36 -16.69
N ARG A 77 6.63 3.72 -17.45
CA ARG A 77 5.26 3.47 -17.01
C ARG A 77 5.20 2.55 -15.78
N LYS A 78 5.99 1.50 -15.75
CA LYS A 78 6.06 0.58 -14.61
C LYS A 78 6.69 1.25 -13.39
N GLN A 79 7.67 2.12 -13.59
CA GLN A 79 8.28 2.90 -12.52
C GLN A 79 7.26 3.82 -11.86
N LEU A 80 6.45 4.53 -12.63
CA LEU A 80 5.39 5.39 -12.08
C LEU A 80 4.39 4.59 -11.23
N ILE A 81 3.96 3.42 -11.72
CA ILE A 81 3.06 2.54 -10.95
C ILE A 81 3.76 2.05 -9.67
N TYR A 82 5.00 1.63 -9.76
CA TYR A 82 5.81 1.18 -8.63
C TYR A 82 5.90 2.29 -7.56
N ASP A 83 6.28 3.50 -7.96
CA ASP A 83 6.44 4.63 -7.04
C ASP A 83 5.14 4.98 -6.33
N GLU A 84 4.01 4.97 -7.04
CA GLU A 84 2.69 5.21 -6.45
C GLU A 84 2.30 4.10 -5.44
N GLU A 85 2.48 2.83 -5.79
CA GLU A 85 2.16 1.71 -4.90
C GLU A 85 3.02 1.72 -3.63
N ILE A 86 4.30 2.05 -3.73
CA ILE A 86 5.20 2.17 -2.58
C ILE A 86 4.80 3.33 -1.65
N LYS A 87 4.40 4.47 -2.18
CA LYS A 87 3.90 5.60 -1.38
C LYS A 87 2.66 5.21 -0.58
N ILE A 88 1.69 4.58 -1.24
CA ILE A 88 0.47 4.08 -0.62
C ILE A 88 0.79 3.05 0.46
N TYR A 89 1.66 2.10 0.17
CA TYR A 89 2.10 1.08 1.11
C TYR A 89 2.71 1.68 2.38
N LYS A 90 3.64 2.61 2.26
CA LYS A 90 4.26 3.30 3.41
C LYS A 90 3.23 4.04 4.27
N GLY A 91 2.30 4.74 3.63
CA GLY A 91 1.23 5.44 4.32
C GLY A 91 0.29 4.49 5.08
N VAL A 92 -0.10 3.40 4.43
CA VAL A 92 -0.95 2.37 5.05
C VAL A 92 -0.28 1.70 6.24
N LEU A 93 1.01 1.39 6.15
CA LEU A 93 1.75 0.81 7.29
C LEU A 93 1.79 1.76 8.49
N GLU A 94 2.05 3.04 8.26
CA GLU A 94 2.04 4.05 9.33
C GLU A 94 0.66 4.14 9.98
N LEU A 95 -0.39 4.21 9.16
CA LEU A 95 -1.77 4.28 9.64
C LEU A 95 -2.19 3.02 10.41
N LYS A 96 -1.81 1.85 9.93
CA LYS A 96 -2.02 0.57 10.63
C LYS A 96 -1.38 0.56 12.02
N ARG A 97 -0.15 1.06 12.13
CA ARG A 97 0.56 1.18 13.41
C ARG A 97 -0.12 2.18 14.35
N LEU A 98 -0.59 3.30 13.82
CA LEU A 98 -1.35 4.30 14.60
C LEU A 98 -2.67 3.74 15.10
N LYS A 99 -3.43 3.05 14.26
CA LYS A 99 -4.69 2.39 14.65
C LYS A 99 -4.47 1.38 15.77
N LEU A 100 -3.44 0.53 15.66
CA LEU A 100 -3.12 -0.46 16.67
C LEU A 100 -2.66 0.15 18.00
N ARG A 101 -1.94 1.27 17.96
CA ARG A 101 -1.39 1.91 19.17
C ARG A 101 -2.36 2.88 19.85
N LYS A 102 -3.14 3.61 19.08
CA LYS A 102 -3.93 4.76 19.56
C LYS A 102 -5.40 4.72 19.13
N GLY A 103 -5.83 3.70 18.38
CA GLY A 103 -7.18 3.64 17.82
C GLY A 103 -7.51 4.76 16.83
N GLN A 104 -6.51 5.41 16.26
CA GLN A 104 -6.68 6.57 15.38
C GLN A 104 -6.67 6.16 13.92
N ASP A 105 -7.84 6.22 13.29
CA ASP A 105 -8.02 6.03 11.84
C ASP A 105 -9.18 6.88 11.27
N ASP A 106 -9.42 8.04 11.87
CA ASP A 106 -10.39 9.01 11.32
C ASP A 106 -9.88 9.67 10.02
N ILE A 107 -10.79 10.25 9.24
CA ILE A 107 -10.46 10.81 7.92
C ILE A 107 -9.39 11.90 7.96
N ILE A 108 -9.33 12.68 9.04
CA ILE A 108 -8.31 13.74 9.18
C ILE A 108 -6.93 13.10 9.35
N THR A 109 -6.83 12.09 10.21
CA THR A 109 -5.60 11.32 10.42
C THR A 109 -5.17 10.60 9.13
N ILE A 110 -6.11 9.93 8.45
CA ILE A 110 -5.86 9.23 7.19
C ILE A 110 -5.32 10.21 6.14
N TRP A 111 -5.98 11.35 5.97
CA TRP A 111 -5.57 12.36 4.99
C TRP A 111 -4.20 12.98 5.29
N ASN A 112 -3.93 13.28 6.54
CA ASN A 112 -2.62 13.82 6.95
C ASN A 112 -1.49 12.83 6.67
N ILE A 113 -1.69 11.54 6.91
CA ILE A 113 -0.72 10.49 6.57
C ILE A 113 -0.59 10.33 5.05
N ALA A 114 -1.69 10.38 4.32
CA ALA A 114 -1.67 10.33 2.86
C ALA A 114 -0.85 11.48 2.26
N LYS A 115 -1.01 12.70 2.77
CA LYS A 115 -0.19 13.85 2.38
C LYS A 115 1.29 13.68 2.73
N LYS A 116 1.58 13.23 3.94
CA LYS A 116 2.96 13.00 4.41
C LYS A 116 3.74 12.05 3.48
N HIS A 117 3.08 11.00 3.00
CA HIS A 117 3.69 10.02 2.09
C HIS A 117 3.49 10.32 0.62
N HIS A 118 2.90 11.46 0.25
CA HIS A 118 2.54 11.80 -1.12
C HIS A 118 1.68 10.75 -1.83
N ALA A 119 0.85 10.04 -1.06
CA ALA A 119 0.00 8.95 -1.54
C ALA A 119 -1.40 9.42 -1.98
N GLY A 120 -1.77 10.65 -1.65
CA GLY A 120 -2.96 11.32 -2.11
C GLY A 120 -4.28 10.63 -1.77
N PHE A 121 -5.32 11.00 -2.52
CA PHE A 121 -6.68 10.51 -2.34
C PHE A 121 -6.80 8.99 -2.53
N GLU A 122 -5.99 8.39 -3.40
CA GLU A 122 -6.02 6.96 -3.66
C GLU A 122 -5.72 6.13 -2.39
N MET A 123 -4.81 6.58 -1.55
CA MET A 123 -4.56 5.94 -0.26
C MET A 123 -5.79 5.98 0.66
N VAL A 124 -6.50 7.11 0.70
CA VAL A 124 -7.72 7.26 1.52
C VAL A 124 -8.79 6.26 1.09
N LYS A 125 -9.06 6.18 -0.22
CA LYS A 125 -10.02 5.21 -0.78
C LYS A 125 -9.66 3.77 -0.41
N ARG A 126 -8.40 3.40 -0.64
CA ARG A 126 -7.93 2.04 -0.36
C ARG A 126 -7.98 1.70 1.12
N TRP A 127 -7.67 2.64 2.02
CA TRP A 127 -7.77 2.40 3.45
C TRP A 127 -9.18 1.97 3.87
N TYR A 128 -10.21 2.71 3.46
CA TYR A 128 -11.59 2.35 3.75
C TYR A 128 -11.99 1.00 3.16
N LYS A 129 -11.64 0.77 1.89
CA LYS A 129 -11.91 -0.49 1.20
C LYS A 129 -11.27 -1.70 1.90
N TRP A 130 -10.01 -1.59 2.32
CA TRP A 130 -9.31 -2.67 3.04
C TRP A 130 -9.87 -2.91 4.43
N ASN A 131 -10.45 -1.93 5.07
CA ASN A 131 -11.13 -2.09 6.36
C ASN A 131 -12.61 -2.50 6.22
N GLY A 132 -13.07 -2.81 5.00
CA GLY A 132 -14.44 -3.25 4.74
C GLY A 132 -15.49 -2.16 4.92
N VAL A 133 -15.07 -0.89 4.84
CA VAL A 133 -15.97 0.26 5.00
C VAL A 133 -16.24 0.86 3.62
N GLU A 134 -17.49 0.82 3.20
CA GLU A 134 -17.94 1.47 1.98
C GLU A 134 -18.28 2.94 2.27
N VAL A 135 -17.52 3.83 1.68
CA VAL A 135 -17.77 5.27 1.76
C VAL A 135 -17.87 5.80 0.32
N PRO A 136 -18.92 6.56 -0.03
CA PRO A 136 -19.03 7.17 -1.35
C PRO A 136 -17.81 8.07 -1.65
N GLU A 137 -17.26 7.92 -2.84
CA GLU A 137 -16.04 8.63 -3.24
C GLU A 137 -16.23 10.14 -3.22
N ASP A 138 -17.39 10.63 -3.69
CA ASP A 138 -17.74 12.05 -3.66
C ASP A 138 -17.81 12.61 -2.22
N TYR A 139 -18.27 11.80 -1.26
CA TYR A 139 -18.29 12.21 0.14
C TYR A 139 -16.89 12.33 0.72
N LEU A 140 -16.00 11.40 0.39
CA LEU A 140 -14.59 11.49 0.80
C LEU A 140 -13.92 12.74 0.21
N HIS A 141 -14.19 13.06 -1.06
CA HIS A 141 -13.68 14.28 -1.70
C HIS A 141 -14.17 15.53 -0.98
N GLN A 142 -15.47 15.62 -0.69
CA GLN A 142 -16.04 16.75 0.03
C GLN A 142 -15.41 16.93 1.42
N CYS A 143 -15.23 15.83 2.16
CA CYS A 143 -14.56 15.89 3.46
C CYS A 143 -13.14 16.45 3.33
N ILE A 144 -12.37 15.98 2.37
CA ILE A 144 -10.99 16.43 2.14
C ILE A 144 -10.95 17.89 1.72
N GLU A 145 -11.83 18.33 0.83
CA GLU A 145 -11.93 19.74 0.43
C GLU A 145 -12.20 20.66 1.63
N VAL A 146 -13.12 20.25 2.53
CA VAL A 146 -13.42 21.02 3.74
C VAL A 146 -12.21 21.02 4.68
N ILE A 147 -11.55 19.87 4.87
CA ILE A 147 -10.34 19.77 5.71
C ILE A 147 -9.25 20.72 5.21
N GLU A 148 -8.98 20.72 3.92
CA GLU A 148 -7.94 21.56 3.31
C GLU A 148 -8.32 23.06 3.34
N LYS A 149 -9.55 23.38 2.95
CA LYS A 149 -10.03 24.78 2.87
C LYS A 149 -10.04 25.47 4.22
N TYR A 150 -10.44 24.77 5.28
CA TYR A 150 -10.63 25.36 6.61
C TYR A 150 -9.58 24.90 7.63
N HIS A 151 -8.54 24.15 7.19
CA HIS A 151 -7.50 23.62 8.06
C HIS A 151 -8.03 22.86 9.27
N VAL A 152 -9.02 22.00 9.03
CA VAL A 152 -9.74 21.27 10.07
C VAL A 152 -8.84 20.25 10.76
N GLN A 153 -8.82 20.24 12.10
CA GLN A 153 -7.98 19.36 12.91
C GLN A 153 -8.77 18.44 13.85
N SER A 154 -10.09 18.57 13.89
CA SER A 154 -10.95 17.72 14.72
C SER A 154 -12.21 17.27 13.98
N LEU A 155 -12.70 16.07 14.31
CA LEU A 155 -13.92 15.51 13.71
C LEU A 155 -15.15 16.35 14.02
N GLU A 156 -15.25 16.89 15.24
CA GLU A 156 -16.35 17.77 15.64
C GLU A 156 -16.46 18.96 14.73
N LYS A 157 -15.32 19.60 14.42
CA LYS A 157 -15.29 20.75 13.51
C LYS A 157 -15.61 20.36 12.08
N LEU A 158 -15.16 19.19 11.63
CA LEU A 158 -15.51 18.67 10.30
C LEU A 158 -17.02 18.45 10.18
N VAL A 159 -17.63 17.79 11.17
CA VAL A 159 -19.07 17.54 11.19
C VAL A 159 -19.86 18.85 11.17
N GLU A 160 -19.45 19.83 11.99
CA GLU A 160 -20.07 21.17 12.00
C GLU A 160 -20.05 21.83 10.61
N LEU A 161 -18.92 21.79 9.92
CA LEU A 161 -18.75 22.42 8.60
C LEU A 161 -19.43 21.66 7.45
N MET A 162 -19.66 20.36 7.63
CA MET A 162 -20.34 19.50 6.64
C MET A 162 -21.86 19.45 6.84
N SER A 163 -22.37 19.92 7.96
CA SER A 163 -23.81 20.00 8.26
C SER A 163 -24.44 21.23 7.62
#